data_7a555aba0f92a301992f53141cfd41d6
#
_entry.id   7a555aba0f92a301992f53141cfd41d6
#
_cell.length_a   1.000
_cell.length_b   1.000
_cell.length_c   1.000
_cell.angle_alpha   90.00
_cell.angle_beta   90.00
_cell.angle_gamma   90.00
#
_symmetry.space_group_name_H-M   'P 1'
#
loop_
_entity.id
_entity.type
_entity.pdbx_description
1 polymer ?
#
loop_
_entity_poly.entity_id
_entity_poly.type
_entity_poly.pdbx_seq_one_letter_code
_entity_poly.pdbx_strand_id
1 'polypeptide(L)'
;MSYRFSGRRRIRMTIRKQKNEQRTAAAGLLLISFFCITIFSRSSFLYERNPWSDANIFLTIGRGMLKGKKMYTDLFDHKGPLLYVLYAIAAMISDRSFAGVYLIEVLSLFWFLWECWKLLKLLQTEHPFPGLLLIAIAIVTAKAFSFGGGSVEELALPLLMHCLVLSLKRILAEESFSKKDCFLIGILASAVFLMKFTLCGFFAGLAIALILYQARQERSRLLACIMEAIAGFLVPVLITVLLFSLNGNLSDFLKVYFGYNLNQYPASAGIPTRIYRMARAYFFYLKNNPVLILFSTIGFFAGIHEFHRKPAARNLLILIFLCWYFISFIGNIFIAYYILPMICFSVFLVPIISRKMNRKVMISLSAGLSVLCAFGSSNLRTIGRHGSVQQDFVSLIQSYDPGASYLMLEGYDQGFYLEGGEIPSCRYFSAINSETEEMKQERLHCIEEKQIRYLISMDHELDLPEYDLIAQETGEYDGAERTYRLYERKNLQ
;
A
#
# COMPACT_ATOMS: atom_id res chain seq x y z
N MET A 1 31.24 -45.47 -22.46
CA MET A 1 29.87 -45.26 -21.94
C MET A 1 29.79 -44.61 -20.54
N SER A 2 30.86 -44.58 -19.73
CA SER A 2 30.85 -44.09 -18.32
C SER A 2 30.81 -42.55 -18.15
N TYR A 3 31.34 -41.78 -19.10
CA TYR A 3 31.41 -40.30 -19.04
C TYR A 3 30.04 -39.58 -19.16
N ARG A 4 29.07 -40.15 -19.86
CA ARG A 4 27.71 -39.54 -20.01
C ARG A 4 26.85 -39.69 -18.72
N PHE A 5 27.10 -40.69 -17.88
CA PHE A 5 26.36 -40.93 -16.63
C PHE A 5 26.78 -39.97 -15.49
N SER A 6 28.05 -39.58 -15.42
CA SER A 6 28.58 -38.68 -14.38
C SER A 6 28.05 -37.24 -14.57
N GLY A 7 27.92 -36.77 -15.81
CA GLY A 7 27.42 -35.42 -16.13
C GLY A 7 25.93 -35.26 -15.74
N ARG A 8 25.07 -36.25 -16.06
CA ARG A 8 23.64 -36.20 -15.69
C ARG A 8 23.42 -36.23 -14.18
N ARG A 9 24.26 -36.95 -13.42
CA ARG A 9 24.19 -37.02 -11.95
C ARG A 9 24.61 -35.67 -11.33
N ARG A 10 25.67 -35.02 -11.83
CA ARG A 10 26.10 -33.66 -11.42
C ARG A 10 25.02 -32.61 -11.70
N ILE A 11 24.45 -32.61 -12.89
CA ILE A 11 23.37 -31.66 -13.24
C ILE A 11 22.16 -31.87 -12.33
N ARG A 12 21.73 -33.13 -12.08
CA ARG A 12 20.62 -33.41 -11.16
C ARG A 12 20.91 -32.96 -9.72
N MET A 13 22.13 -33.18 -9.24
CA MET A 13 22.51 -32.70 -7.90
C MET A 13 22.53 -31.18 -7.80
N THR A 14 23.02 -30.47 -8.82
CA THR A 14 23.02 -29.00 -8.85
C THR A 14 21.59 -28.44 -8.86
N ILE A 15 20.73 -29.00 -9.69
CA ILE A 15 19.30 -28.60 -9.75
C ILE A 15 18.59 -28.87 -8.41
N ARG A 16 18.87 -30.02 -7.78
CA ARG A 16 18.30 -30.37 -6.47
C ARG A 16 18.78 -29.42 -5.38
N LYS A 17 20.07 -29.08 -5.37
CA LYS A 17 20.67 -28.13 -4.42
C LYS A 17 20.04 -26.75 -4.59
N GLN A 18 19.88 -26.26 -5.81
CA GLN A 18 19.25 -24.96 -6.12
C GLN A 18 17.78 -24.93 -5.71
N LYS A 19 17.01 -26.00 -5.98
CA LYS A 19 15.60 -26.09 -5.52
C LYS A 19 15.50 -26.10 -3.99
N ASN A 20 16.39 -26.79 -3.30
CA ASN A 20 16.40 -26.81 -1.83
C ASN A 20 16.73 -25.42 -1.27
N GLU A 21 17.72 -24.73 -1.85
CA GLU A 21 18.06 -23.35 -1.46
C GLU A 21 16.87 -22.42 -1.64
N GLN A 22 16.16 -22.48 -2.77
CA GLN A 22 14.95 -21.69 -3.02
C GLN A 22 13.83 -21.99 -2.00
N ARG A 23 13.60 -23.27 -1.68
CA ARG A 23 12.58 -23.65 -0.68
C ARG A 23 12.92 -23.14 0.71
N THR A 24 14.18 -23.28 1.13
CA THR A 24 14.64 -22.77 2.42
C THR A 24 14.55 -21.25 2.47
N ALA A 25 14.90 -20.56 1.37
CA ALA A 25 14.76 -19.11 1.26
C ALA A 25 13.30 -18.71 1.37
N ALA A 26 12.39 -19.33 0.62
CA ALA A 26 10.97 -19.02 0.66
C ALA A 26 10.40 -19.21 2.08
N ALA A 27 10.70 -20.33 2.75
CA ALA A 27 10.25 -20.56 4.11
C ALA A 27 10.79 -19.51 5.09
N GLY A 28 12.08 -19.18 5.01
CA GLY A 28 12.67 -18.14 5.86
C GLY A 28 12.08 -16.74 5.65
N LEU A 29 11.84 -16.36 4.39
CA LEU A 29 11.23 -15.08 4.06
C LEU A 29 9.76 -15.01 4.47
N LEU A 30 9.02 -16.11 4.33
CA LEU A 30 7.64 -16.19 4.81
C LEU A 30 7.59 -16.04 6.34
N LEU A 31 8.50 -16.66 7.08
CA LEU A 31 8.60 -16.49 8.52
C LEU A 31 8.95 -15.04 8.90
N ILE A 32 9.93 -14.41 8.23
CA ILE A 32 10.24 -12.98 8.45
C ILE A 32 9.00 -12.12 8.23
N SER A 33 8.29 -12.32 7.11
CA SER A 33 7.08 -11.56 6.78
C SER A 33 5.98 -11.79 7.80
N PHE A 34 5.73 -13.04 8.18
CA PHE A 34 4.75 -13.40 9.20
C PHE A 34 5.05 -12.69 10.53
N PHE A 35 6.25 -12.83 11.07
CA PHE A 35 6.59 -12.21 12.36
C PHE A 35 6.59 -10.67 12.30
N CYS A 36 7.13 -10.08 11.22
CA CYS A 36 7.14 -8.62 11.07
C CYS A 36 5.72 -8.06 11.01
N ILE A 37 4.85 -8.61 10.16
CA ILE A 37 3.47 -8.13 10.05
C ILE A 37 2.68 -8.43 11.33
N THR A 38 2.84 -9.62 11.93
CA THR A 38 2.15 -9.95 13.19
C THR A 38 2.47 -8.95 14.29
N ILE A 39 3.74 -8.54 14.42
CA ILE A 39 4.17 -7.66 15.50
C ILE A 39 3.84 -6.19 15.21
N PHE A 40 3.97 -5.72 13.97
CA PHE A 40 3.94 -4.29 13.66
C PHE A 40 2.66 -3.82 12.97
N SER A 41 1.87 -4.69 12.33
CA SER A 41 0.59 -4.30 11.73
C SER A 41 -0.56 -4.51 12.71
N ARG A 42 -1.41 -3.50 12.83
CA ARG A 42 -2.63 -3.57 13.64
C ARG A 42 -3.76 -4.35 12.95
N SER A 43 -3.55 -4.80 11.73
CA SER A 43 -4.43 -5.79 11.09
C SER A 43 -4.24 -7.20 11.67
N SER A 44 -3.15 -7.46 12.42
CA SER A 44 -2.86 -8.78 12.98
C SER A 44 -3.72 -9.12 14.18
N PHE A 45 -3.82 -10.41 14.46
CA PHE A 45 -4.58 -10.97 15.60
C PHE A 45 -4.03 -10.60 16.99
N LEU A 46 -2.88 -9.93 17.09
CA LEU A 46 -2.34 -9.39 18.35
C LEU A 46 -3.07 -8.13 18.79
N TYR A 47 -3.79 -7.49 17.89
CA TYR A 47 -4.48 -6.23 18.12
C TYR A 47 -5.98 -6.43 17.99
N GLU A 48 -6.72 -5.80 18.86
CA GLU A 48 -8.19 -5.86 18.84
C GLU A 48 -8.74 -5.25 17.56
N ARG A 49 -8.14 -4.15 17.08
CA ARG A 49 -8.60 -3.42 15.90
C ARG A 49 -7.48 -2.68 15.17
N ASN A 50 -7.72 -2.38 13.92
CA ASN A 50 -6.94 -1.42 13.16
C ASN A 50 -7.65 -0.04 13.22
N PRO A 51 -7.06 1.00 13.83
CA PRO A 51 -7.70 2.32 13.98
C PRO A 51 -7.56 3.19 12.73
N TRP A 52 -6.77 2.77 11.73
CA TRP A 52 -6.48 3.60 10.58
C TRP A 52 -7.72 3.78 9.69
N SER A 53 -8.15 5.03 9.51
CA SER A 53 -9.35 5.37 8.76
C SER A 53 -9.32 4.88 7.30
N ASP A 54 -8.19 5.07 6.58
CA ASP A 54 -8.08 4.59 5.19
C ASP A 54 -8.35 3.08 5.11
N ALA A 55 -7.73 2.27 6.00
CA ALA A 55 -7.90 0.82 5.99
C ALA A 55 -9.35 0.41 6.34
N ASN A 56 -10.00 1.13 7.27
CA ASN A 56 -11.41 0.89 7.62
C ASN A 56 -12.34 1.26 6.45
N ILE A 57 -12.15 2.42 5.82
CA ILE A 57 -12.91 2.83 4.63
C ILE A 57 -12.78 1.78 3.51
N PHE A 58 -11.55 1.31 3.22
CA PHE A 58 -11.33 0.31 2.19
C PHE A 58 -12.02 -1.02 2.52
N LEU A 59 -11.97 -1.45 3.80
CA LEU A 59 -12.63 -2.68 4.23
C LEU A 59 -14.17 -2.53 4.21
N THR A 60 -14.71 -1.38 4.62
CA THR A 60 -16.13 -1.07 4.56
C THR A 60 -16.63 -1.11 3.11
N ILE A 61 -15.89 -0.54 2.15
CA ILE A 61 -16.23 -0.62 0.73
C ILE A 61 -16.14 -2.07 0.23
N GLY A 62 -15.06 -2.80 0.56
CA GLY A 62 -14.90 -4.22 0.19
C GLY A 62 -16.06 -5.09 0.69
N ARG A 63 -16.46 -4.92 1.95
CA ARG A 63 -17.63 -5.58 2.56
C ARG A 63 -18.93 -5.20 1.84
N GLY A 64 -19.09 -3.91 1.53
CA GLY A 64 -20.24 -3.39 0.79
C GLY A 64 -20.37 -4.03 -0.61
N MET A 65 -19.25 -4.18 -1.33
CA MET A 65 -19.22 -4.85 -2.64
C MET A 65 -19.74 -6.29 -2.55
N LEU A 66 -19.35 -7.05 -1.51
CA LEU A 66 -19.86 -8.42 -1.31
C LEU A 66 -21.36 -8.47 -0.99
N LYS A 67 -21.92 -7.35 -0.51
CA LYS A 67 -23.37 -7.18 -0.24
C LYS A 67 -24.10 -6.46 -1.37
N GLY A 68 -23.49 -6.36 -2.56
CA GLY A 68 -24.13 -5.80 -3.76
C GLY A 68 -24.07 -4.28 -3.89
N LYS A 69 -23.36 -3.57 -2.99
CA LYS A 69 -23.15 -2.12 -3.13
C LYS A 69 -22.20 -1.80 -4.28
N LYS A 70 -22.51 -0.76 -5.04
CA LYS A 70 -21.70 -0.30 -6.16
C LYS A 70 -20.65 0.69 -5.67
N MET A 71 -19.38 0.35 -5.95
CA MET A 71 -18.22 1.21 -5.71
C MET A 71 -18.41 2.57 -6.39
N TYR A 72 -18.05 3.66 -5.71
CA TYR A 72 -18.19 5.07 -6.11
C TYR A 72 -19.62 5.60 -6.20
N THR A 73 -20.61 4.75 -6.44
CA THR A 73 -22.03 5.12 -6.51
C THR A 73 -22.68 5.08 -5.13
N ASP A 74 -22.64 3.92 -4.48
CA ASP A 74 -23.29 3.71 -3.18
C ASP A 74 -22.35 4.00 -2.00
N LEU A 75 -21.03 3.80 -2.20
CA LEU A 75 -19.98 4.03 -1.21
C LEU A 75 -18.82 4.80 -1.86
N PHE A 76 -18.49 5.95 -1.28
CA PHE A 76 -17.49 6.87 -1.83
C PHE A 76 -16.15 6.72 -1.14
N ASP A 77 -15.12 6.54 -1.94
CA ASP A 77 -13.73 6.90 -1.69
C ASP A 77 -13.03 7.03 -3.06
N HIS A 78 -11.88 7.68 -3.13
CA HIS A 78 -11.26 8.13 -4.37
C HIS A 78 -10.01 7.32 -4.80
N LYS A 79 -9.72 6.19 -4.14
CA LYS A 79 -8.65 5.29 -4.58
C LYS A 79 -9.08 4.45 -5.79
N GLY A 80 -8.14 3.70 -6.36
CA GLY A 80 -8.42 2.89 -7.54
C GLY A 80 -9.20 1.60 -7.24
N PRO A 81 -9.96 1.11 -8.21
CA PRO A 81 -10.92 -0.01 -8.00
C PRO A 81 -10.24 -1.32 -7.59
N LEU A 82 -9.02 -1.59 -8.06
CA LEU A 82 -8.32 -2.83 -7.71
C LEU A 82 -7.99 -2.92 -6.22
N LEU A 83 -7.80 -1.78 -5.53
CA LEU A 83 -7.62 -1.76 -4.09
C LEU A 83 -8.85 -2.32 -3.38
N TYR A 84 -10.05 -1.85 -3.75
CA TYR A 84 -11.28 -2.32 -3.10
C TYR A 84 -11.60 -3.78 -3.44
N VAL A 85 -11.21 -4.26 -4.62
CA VAL A 85 -11.28 -5.69 -4.95
C VAL A 85 -10.37 -6.51 -4.02
N LEU A 86 -9.16 -6.05 -3.73
CA LEU A 86 -8.28 -6.72 -2.76
C LEU A 86 -8.89 -6.73 -1.35
N TYR A 87 -9.51 -5.62 -0.94
CA TYR A 87 -10.21 -5.55 0.34
C TYR A 87 -11.52 -6.35 0.36
N ALA A 88 -12.21 -6.50 -0.77
CA ALA A 88 -13.33 -7.44 -0.88
C ALA A 88 -12.87 -8.89 -0.73
N ILE A 89 -11.73 -9.27 -1.33
CA ILE A 89 -11.11 -10.59 -1.12
C ILE A 89 -10.73 -10.77 0.37
N ALA A 90 -10.19 -9.74 1.01
CA ALA A 90 -9.93 -9.77 2.45
C ALA A 90 -11.21 -9.98 3.26
N ALA A 91 -12.30 -9.29 2.91
CA ALA A 91 -13.60 -9.43 3.55
C ALA A 91 -14.26 -10.81 3.34
N MET A 92 -13.94 -11.52 2.24
CA MET A 92 -14.35 -12.93 2.07
C MET A 92 -13.70 -13.87 3.09
N ILE A 93 -12.52 -13.51 3.60
CA ILE A 93 -11.82 -14.29 4.65
C ILE A 93 -12.41 -13.95 6.02
N SER A 94 -12.64 -12.66 6.29
CA SER A 94 -13.31 -12.18 7.49
C SER A 94 -13.98 -10.83 7.23
N ASP A 95 -15.29 -10.78 7.39
CA ASP A 95 -16.10 -9.54 7.31
C ASP A 95 -16.28 -8.84 8.67
N ARG A 96 -15.68 -9.41 9.73
CA ARG A 96 -15.76 -8.94 11.12
C ARG A 96 -14.41 -8.54 11.71
N SER A 97 -13.33 -8.70 10.96
CA SER A 97 -11.98 -8.38 11.42
C SER A 97 -11.04 -8.10 10.26
N PHE A 98 -9.86 -7.56 10.58
CA PHE A 98 -8.79 -7.35 9.62
C PHE A 98 -7.98 -8.61 9.26
N ALA A 99 -8.43 -9.82 9.63
CA ALA A 99 -7.69 -11.06 9.38
C ALA A 99 -7.37 -11.30 7.91
N GLY A 100 -8.29 -10.97 6.99
CA GLY A 100 -8.04 -11.05 5.56
C GLY A 100 -7.01 -10.04 5.08
N VAL A 101 -7.04 -8.81 5.57
CA VAL A 101 -6.05 -7.76 5.27
C VAL A 101 -4.68 -8.19 5.78
N TYR A 102 -4.60 -8.68 7.01
CA TYR A 102 -3.37 -9.24 7.60
C TYR A 102 -2.72 -10.30 6.70
N LEU A 103 -3.49 -11.25 6.18
CA LEU A 103 -2.96 -12.28 5.29
C LEU A 103 -2.42 -11.68 3.98
N ILE A 104 -3.12 -10.70 3.41
CA ILE A 104 -2.65 -9.99 2.20
C ILE A 104 -1.35 -9.23 2.49
N GLU A 105 -1.22 -8.55 3.63
CA GLU A 105 0.01 -7.87 4.05
C GLU A 105 1.19 -8.84 4.20
N VAL A 106 0.98 -10.01 4.85
CA VAL A 106 2.00 -11.05 4.98
C VAL A 106 2.47 -11.54 3.61
N LEU A 107 1.54 -11.81 2.69
CA LEU A 107 1.87 -12.26 1.33
C LEU A 107 2.54 -11.15 0.50
N SER A 108 2.12 -9.91 0.66
CA SER A 108 2.73 -8.76 -0.01
C SER A 108 4.18 -8.56 0.43
N LEU A 109 4.45 -8.54 1.74
CA LEU A 109 5.80 -8.42 2.27
C LEU A 109 6.67 -9.63 1.87
N PHE A 110 6.12 -10.84 1.94
CA PHE A 110 6.82 -12.04 1.48
C PHE A 110 7.22 -11.92 0.00
N TRP A 111 6.30 -11.54 -0.89
CA TRP A 111 6.60 -11.41 -2.32
C TRP A 111 7.64 -10.31 -2.57
N PHE A 112 7.53 -9.17 -1.90
CA PHE A 112 8.52 -8.10 -1.98
C PHE A 112 9.92 -8.59 -1.56
N LEU A 113 10.04 -9.26 -0.41
CA LEU A 113 11.31 -9.80 0.09
C LEU A 113 11.85 -10.92 -0.82
N TRP A 114 10.97 -11.70 -1.43
CA TRP A 114 11.34 -12.71 -2.42
C TRP A 114 11.98 -12.09 -3.66
N GLU A 115 11.42 -11.00 -4.16
CA GLU A 115 12.02 -10.24 -5.28
C GLU A 115 13.36 -9.62 -4.86
N CYS A 116 13.45 -9.04 -3.67
CA CYS A 116 14.72 -8.58 -3.12
C CYS A 116 15.76 -9.69 -3.04
N TRP A 117 15.36 -10.88 -2.57
CA TRP A 117 16.25 -12.05 -2.51
C TRP A 117 16.75 -12.44 -3.92
N LYS A 118 15.89 -12.48 -4.92
CA LYS A 118 16.29 -12.76 -6.31
C LYS A 118 17.32 -11.74 -6.82
N LEU A 119 17.12 -10.45 -6.52
CA LEU A 119 18.09 -9.42 -6.88
C LEU A 119 19.43 -9.60 -6.16
N LEU A 120 19.41 -9.88 -4.86
CA LEU A 120 20.62 -10.14 -4.08
C LEU A 120 21.40 -11.37 -4.57
N LYS A 121 20.70 -12.40 -5.04
CA LYS A 121 21.32 -13.55 -5.71
C LYS A 121 21.94 -13.17 -7.06
N LEU A 122 21.27 -12.30 -7.83
CA LEU A 122 21.80 -11.75 -9.10
C LEU A 122 23.07 -10.94 -8.85
N LEU A 123 23.12 -10.18 -7.74
CA LEU A 123 24.29 -9.40 -7.30
C LEU A 123 25.33 -10.23 -6.52
N GLN A 124 25.18 -11.56 -6.47
CA GLN A 124 26.09 -12.49 -5.81
C GLN A 124 26.36 -12.17 -4.33
N THR A 125 25.33 -11.73 -3.61
CA THR A 125 25.43 -11.38 -2.19
C THR A 125 25.55 -12.65 -1.35
N GLU A 126 26.60 -12.75 -0.51
CA GLU A 126 26.91 -13.95 0.28
C GLU A 126 25.90 -14.22 1.39
N HIS A 127 25.47 -13.18 2.12
CA HIS A 127 24.61 -13.27 3.30
C HIS A 127 23.34 -12.40 3.14
N PRO A 128 22.35 -12.81 2.28
CA PRO A 128 21.18 -11.95 2.01
C PRO A 128 20.22 -11.82 3.19
N PHE A 129 20.01 -12.86 4.00
CA PHE A 129 18.94 -12.90 5.01
C PHE A 129 19.01 -11.81 6.08
N PRO A 130 20.16 -11.51 6.73
CA PRO A 130 20.21 -10.43 7.70
C PRO A 130 19.85 -9.07 7.08
N GLY A 131 20.30 -8.82 5.84
CA GLY A 131 19.93 -7.60 5.11
C GLY A 131 18.45 -7.54 4.75
N LEU A 132 17.84 -8.65 4.38
CA LEU A 132 16.39 -8.73 4.12
C LEU A 132 15.57 -8.49 5.39
N LEU A 133 16.03 -8.96 6.54
CA LEU A 133 15.42 -8.62 7.82
C LEU A 133 15.49 -7.11 8.10
N LEU A 134 16.65 -6.47 7.84
CA LEU A 134 16.76 -5.00 7.99
C LEU A 134 15.81 -4.25 7.07
N ILE A 135 15.64 -4.71 5.83
CA ILE A 135 14.67 -4.13 4.88
C ILE A 135 13.24 -4.31 5.40
N ALA A 136 12.87 -5.52 5.86
CA ALA A 136 11.57 -5.77 6.44
C ALA A 136 11.28 -4.85 7.63
N ILE A 137 12.25 -4.69 8.55
CA ILE A 137 12.14 -3.77 9.69
C ILE A 137 11.98 -2.32 9.22
N ALA A 138 12.72 -1.89 8.21
CA ALA A 138 12.58 -0.52 7.67
C ALA A 138 11.17 -0.29 7.10
N ILE A 139 10.53 -1.31 6.50
CA ILE A 139 9.15 -1.24 6.02
C ILE A 139 8.18 -1.13 7.20
N VAL A 140 8.21 -2.08 8.12
CA VAL A 140 7.21 -2.17 9.20
C VAL A 140 7.36 -1.09 10.29
N THR A 141 8.46 -0.35 10.29
CA THR A 141 8.64 0.86 11.12
C THR A 141 8.24 2.15 10.41
N ALA A 142 7.82 2.07 9.15
CA ALA A 142 7.31 3.23 8.41
C ALA A 142 5.94 3.69 8.95
N LYS A 143 5.60 4.96 8.67
CA LYS A 143 4.35 5.58 9.15
C LYS A 143 3.08 4.82 8.72
N ALA A 144 3.09 4.12 7.57
CA ALA A 144 1.99 3.26 7.16
C ALA A 144 1.59 2.26 8.26
N PHE A 145 2.57 1.58 8.84
CA PHE A 145 2.34 0.60 9.92
C PHE A 145 2.02 1.26 11.26
N SER A 146 2.60 2.41 11.57
CA SER A 146 2.24 3.13 12.81
C SER A 146 0.81 3.67 12.78
N PHE A 147 0.23 3.90 11.60
CA PHE A 147 -1.21 4.17 11.45
C PHE A 147 -2.06 2.90 11.61
N GLY A 148 -1.57 1.75 11.18
CA GLY A 148 -2.30 0.48 11.30
C GLY A 148 -1.90 -0.60 10.31
N GLY A 149 -1.34 -0.26 9.16
CA GLY A 149 -1.05 -1.17 8.04
C GLY A 149 -2.22 -1.28 7.06
N GLY A 150 -1.98 -1.93 5.93
CA GLY A 150 -2.97 -2.11 4.85
C GLY A 150 -2.95 -0.99 3.79
N SER A 151 -1.86 -0.22 3.67
CA SER A 151 -1.76 0.87 2.69
C SER A 151 -1.66 0.36 1.25
N VAL A 152 -2.09 1.21 0.32
CA VAL A 152 -1.92 0.96 -1.13
C VAL A 152 -0.45 0.80 -1.49
N GLU A 153 0.40 1.61 -0.87
CA GLU A 153 1.84 1.60 -1.08
C GLU A 153 2.45 0.24 -0.72
N GLU A 154 2.03 -0.36 0.40
CA GLU A 154 2.48 -1.71 0.82
C GLU A 154 2.09 -2.78 -0.19
N LEU A 155 0.85 -2.73 -0.67
CA LEU A 155 0.32 -3.71 -1.62
C LEU A 155 0.95 -3.55 -3.02
N ALA A 156 1.42 -2.36 -3.36
CA ALA A 156 2.11 -2.09 -4.63
C ALA A 156 3.59 -2.51 -4.61
N LEU A 157 4.26 -2.55 -3.45
CA LEU A 157 5.70 -2.83 -3.34
C LEU A 157 6.17 -4.06 -4.12
N PRO A 158 5.54 -5.24 -4.02
CA PRO A 158 6.00 -6.43 -4.74
C PRO A 158 5.93 -6.26 -6.25
N LEU A 159 4.94 -5.53 -6.78
CA LEU A 159 4.78 -5.27 -8.20
C LEU A 159 5.89 -4.35 -8.73
N LEU A 160 6.20 -3.29 -7.99
CA LEU A 160 7.29 -2.36 -8.29
C LEU A 160 8.64 -3.10 -8.29
N MET A 161 8.88 -3.88 -7.23
CA MET A 161 10.14 -4.62 -7.08
C MET A 161 10.30 -5.71 -8.13
N HIS A 162 9.24 -6.43 -8.50
CA HIS A 162 9.27 -7.43 -9.57
C HIS A 162 9.72 -6.82 -10.89
N CYS A 163 9.14 -5.66 -11.27
CA CYS A 163 9.51 -4.96 -12.51
C CYS A 163 10.96 -4.47 -12.48
N LEU A 164 11.44 -3.97 -11.33
CA LEU A 164 12.84 -3.57 -11.15
C LEU A 164 13.78 -4.76 -11.33
N VAL A 165 13.49 -5.89 -10.68
CA VAL A 165 14.32 -7.11 -10.74
C VAL A 165 14.34 -7.69 -12.15
N LEU A 166 13.18 -7.79 -12.81
CA LEU A 166 13.07 -8.27 -14.19
C LEU A 166 13.93 -7.40 -15.12
N SER A 167 13.84 -6.07 -14.97
CA SER A 167 14.58 -5.14 -15.81
C SER A 167 16.09 -5.22 -15.58
N LEU A 168 16.53 -5.22 -14.32
CA LEU A 168 17.94 -5.38 -14.00
C LEU A 168 18.51 -6.72 -14.48
N LYS A 169 17.74 -7.81 -14.37
CA LYS A 169 18.17 -9.12 -14.89
C LYS A 169 18.47 -9.07 -16.37
N ARG A 170 17.62 -8.44 -17.19
CA ARG A 170 17.84 -8.31 -18.64
C ARG A 170 19.02 -7.40 -18.95
N ILE A 171 19.08 -6.25 -18.30
CA ILE A 171 20.14 -5.26 -18.52
C ILE A 171 21.52 -5.82 -18.12
N LEU A 172 21.62 -6.52 -16.99
CA LEU A 172 22.90 -7.08 -16.52
C LEU A 172 23.35 -8.26 -17.36
N ALA A 173 22.43 -9.02 -17.94
CA ALA A 173 22.73 -10.09 -18.90
C ALA A 173 23.00 -9.56 -20.32
N GLU A 174 22.84 -8.26 -20.56
CA GLU A 174 22.96 -7.61 -21.88
C GLU A 174 22.00 -8.21 -22.92
N GLU A 175 20.83 -8.69 -22.44
CA GLU A 175 19.76 -9.28 -23.25
C GLU A 175 18.70 -8.24 -23.62
N SER A 176 18.13 -8.34 -24.83
CA SER A 176 16.94 -7.58 -25.21
C SER A 176 15.71 -8.09 -24.46
N PHE A 177 14.74 -7.18 -24.23
CA PHE A 177 13.45 -7.55 -23.64
C PHE A 177 12.64 -8.42 -24.61
N SER A 178 12.06 -9.47 -24.07
CA SER A 178 11.10 -10.28 -24.83
C SER A 178 9.70 -9.62 -24.84
N LYS A 179 8.86 -9.96 -25.81
CA LYS A 179 7.45 -9.53 -25.84
C LYS A 179 6.72 -9.87 -24.53
N LYS A 180 6.99 -11.05 -23.96
CA LYS A 180 6.39 -11.49 -22.69
C LYS A 180 6.81 -10.61 -21.52
N ASP A 181 8.07 -10.19 -21.44
CA ASP A 181 8.56 -9.29 -20.41
C ASP A 181 7.84 -7.94 -20.50
N CYS A 182 7.74 -7.37 -21.71
CA CYS A 182 7.07 -6.09 -21.95
C CYS A 182 5.57 -6.16 -21.61
N PHE A 183 4.88 -7.22 -22.04
CA PHE A 183 3.47 -7.45 -21.72
C PHE A 183 3.24 -7.56 -20.20
N LEU A 184 4.07 -8.34 -19.50
CA LEU A 184 3.98 -8.48 -18.05
C LEU A 184 4.23 -7.14 -17.33
N ILE A 185 5.23 -6.37 -17.74
CA ILE A 185 5.46 -5.02 -17.18
C ILE A 185 4.22 -4.14 -17.38
N GLY A 186 3.58 -4.22 -18.55
CA GLY A 186 2.33 -3.51 -18.82
C GLY A 186 1.19 -3.90 -17.87
N ILE A 187 0.97 -5.20 -17.65
CA ILE A 187 -0.04 -5.70 -16.69
C ILE A 187 0.24 -5.17 -15.28
N LEU A 188 1.48 -5.25 -14.81
CA LEU A 188 1.85 -4.83 -13.46
C LEU A 188 1.74 -3.30 -13.30
N ALA A 189 2.08 -2.53 -14.33
CA ALA A 189 1.87 -1.09 -14.35
C ALA A 189 0.38 -0.73 -14.28
N SER A 190 -0.47 -1.44 -15.01
CA SER A 190 -1.92 -1.28 -14.97
C SER A 190 -2.51 -1.67 -13.61
N ALA A 191 -2.03 -2.74 -12.99
CA ALA A 191 -2.46 -3.12 -11.65
C ALA A 191 -2.18 -2.02 -10.64
N VAL A 192 -0.97 -1.44 -10.65
CA VAL A 192 -0.60 -0.32 -9.77
C VAL A 192 -1.42 0.93 -10.13
N PHE A 193 -1.62 1.22 -11.43
CA PHE A 193 -2.47 2.32 -11.89
C PHE A 193 -3.90 2.19 -11.36
N LEU A 194 -4.49 0.99 -11.39
CA LEU A 194 -5.83 0.72 -10.89
C LEU A 194 -5.92 0.64 -9.34
N MET A 195 -4.80 0.69 -8.61
CA MET A 195 -4.78 0.88 -7.16
C MET A 195 -4.58 2.35 -6.78
N LYS A 196 -3.56 3.00 -7.37
CA LYS A 196 -3.21 4.41 -7.11
C LYS A 196 -2.38 4.97 -8.25
N PHE A 197 -2.96 5.82 -9.09
CA PHE A 197 -2.30 6.29 -10.31
C PHE A 197 -1.01 7.11 -10.07
N THR A 198 -0.86 7.78 -8.92
CA THR A 198 0.36 8.53 -8.60
C THR A 198 1.60 7.64 -8.49
N LEU A 199 1.45 6.35 -8.15
CA LEU A 199 2.53 5.39 -8.14
C LEU A 199 3.05 5.02 -9.53
N CYS A 200 2.31 5.35 -10.61
CA CYS A 200 2.73 5.12 -11.99
C CYS A 200 3.96 5.93 -12.39
N GLY A 201 4.36 6.93 -11.60
CA GLY A 201 5.64 7.60 -11.76
C GLY A 201 6.84 6.65 -11.79
N PHE A 202 6.79 5.55 -11.03
CA PHE A 202 7.77 4.49 -11.06
C PHE A 202 7.86 3.84 -12.46
N PHE A 203 6.70 3.52 -13.05
CA PHE A 203 6.63 2.92 -14.38
C PHE A 203 6.95 3.90 -15.50
N ALA A 204 6.72 5.18 -15.32
CA ALA A 204 7.15 6.21 -16.28
C ALA A 204 8.69 6.23 -16.37
N GLY A 205 9.39 6.28 -15.24
CA GLY A 205 10.85 6.20 -15.22
C GLY A 205 11.39 4.88 -15.76
N LEU A 206 10.74 3.77 -15.40
CA LEU A 206 11.04 2.45 -15.93
C LEU A 206 10.91 2.42 -17.45
N ALA A 207 9.77 2.87 -18.00
CA ALA A 207 9.50 2.87 -19.44
C ALA A 207 10.54 3.67 -20.22
N ILE A 208 10.88 4.88 -19.75
CA ILE A 208 11.92 5.71 -20.40
C ILE A 208 13.25 4.94 -20.43
N ALA A 209 13.67 4.35 -19.30
CA ALA A 209 14.91 3.60 -19.22
C ALA A 209 14.93 2.39 -20.16
N LEU A 210 13.83 1.63 -20.22
CA LEU A 210 13.70 0.45 -21.06
C LEU A 210 13.65 0.78 -22.55
N ILE A 211 12.96 1.86 -22.94
CA ILE A 211 12.95 2.35 -24.33
C ILE A 211 14.37 2.71 -24.77
N LEU A 212 15.09 3.47 -23.94
CA LEU A 212 16.48 3.85 -24.25
C LEU A 212 17.42 2.64 -24.32
N TYR A 213 17.23 1.65 -23.44
CA TYR A 213 18.01 0.41 -23.43
C TYR A 213 17.69 -0.45 -24.67
N GLN A 214 16.42 -0.74 -24.92
CA GLN A 214 15.98 -1.58 -26.05
C GLN A 214 16.35 -0.97 -27.42
N ALA A 215 16.27 0.36 -27.55
CA ALA A 215 16.67 1.05 -28.77
C ALA A 215 18.18 0.88 -29.12
N ARG A 216 19.00 0.66 -28.06
CA ARG A 216 20.45 0.40 -28.23
C ARG A 216 20.75 -1.07 -28.46
N GLN A 217 20.04 -1.97 -27.79
CA GLN A 217 20.27 -3.41 -27.89
C GLN A 217 19.71 -4.02 -29.17
N GLU A 218 18.46 -3.69 -29.50
CA GLU A 218 17.77 -4.27 -30.66
C GLU A 218 16.63 -3.34 -31.12
N ARG A 219 17.00 -2.34 -31.91
CA ARG A 219 16.07 -1.30 -32.39
C ARG A 219 14.89 -1.87 -33.19
N SER A 220 15.13 -2.98 -33.92
CA SER A 220 14.08 -3.66 -34.71
C SER A 220 12.92 -4.17 -33.88
N ARG A 221 13.14 -4.52 -32.62
CA ARG A 221 12.11 -5.00 -31.67
C ARG A 221 11.48 -3.90 -30.82
N LEU A 222 12.00 -2.67 -30.86
CA LEU A 222 11.55 -1.60 -29.98
C LEU A 222 10.03 -1.37 -30.08
N LEU A 223 9.54 -1.19 -31.32
CA LEU A 223 8.10 -0.94 -31.52
C LEU A 223 7.24 -2.10 -31.01
N ALA A 224 7.65 -3.35 -31.28
CA ALA A 224 6.95 -4.52 -30.79
C ALA A 224 6.91 -4.58 -29.24
N CYS A 225 8.02 -4.25 -28.56
CA CYS A 225 8.07 -4.18 -27.10
C CYS A 225 7.14 -3.10 -26.54
N ILE A 226 7.10 -1.92 -27.17
CA ILE A 226 6.19 -0.83 -26.78
C ILE A 226 4.74 -1.28 -26.96
N MET A 227 4.38 -1.85 -28.11
CA MET A 227 3.02 -2.32 -28.36
C MET A 227 2.58 -3.42 -27.39
N GLU A 228 3.47 -4.35 -27.06
CA GLU A 228 3.19 -5.41 -26.07
C GLU A 228 3.02 -4.82 -24.66
N ALA A 229 3.81 -3.82 -24.26
CA ALA A 229 3.63 -3.16 -22.96
C ALA A 229 2.29 -2.40 -22.90
N ILE A 230 1.91 -1.71 -23.96
CA ILE A 230 0.61 -1.04 -24.09
C ILE A 230 -0.51 -2.08 -24.04
N ALA A 231 -0.42 -3.18 -24.79
CA ALA A 231 -1.40 -4.25 -24.78
C ALA A 231 -1.57 -4.84 -23.36
N GLY A 232 -0.45 -5.13 -22.69
CA GLY A 232 -0.47 -5.60 -21.30
C GLY A 232 -1.14 -4.60 -20.35
N PHE A 233 -0.87 -3.30 -20.52
CA PHE A 233 -1.50 -2.25 -19.70
C PHE A 233 -3.00 -2.14 -19.97
N LEU A 234 -3.41 -2.24 -21.22
CA LEU A 234 -4.81 -2.09 -21.60
C LEU A 234 -5.70 -3.25 -21.13
N VAL A 235 -5.17 -4.47 -21.00
CA VAL A 235 -5.98 -5.64 -20.61
C VAL A 235 -6.71 -5.42 -19.27
N PRO A 236 -6.04 -5.13 -18.13
CA PRO A 236 -6.75 -4.90 -16.87
C PRO A 236 -7.63 -3.64 -16.90
N VAL A 237 -7.21 -2.58 -17.62
CA VAL A 237 -8.03 -1.36 -17.77
C VAL A 237 -9.33 -1.65 -18.51
N LEU A 238 -9.26 -2.35 -19.65
CA LEU A 238 -10.46 -2.69 -20.43
C LEU A 238 -11.39 -3.64 -19.68
N ILE A 239 -10.84 -4.60 -18.93
CA ILE A 239 -11.65 -5.45 -18.03
C ILE A 239 -12.36 -4.58 -17.01
N THR A 240 -11.66 -3.63 -16.38
CA THR A 240 -12.26 -2.71 -15.40
C THR A 240 -13.35 -1.85 -16.02
N VAL A 241 -13.10 -1.23 -17.16
CA VAL A 241 -14.09 -0.42 -17.88
C VAL A 241 -15.33 -1.26 -18.26
N LEU A 242 -15.11 -2.50 -18.74
CA LEU A 242 -16.21 -3.42 -19.06
C LEU A 242 -17.06 -3.76 -17.83
N LEU A 243 -16.43 -4.09 -16.70
CA LEU A 243 -17.15 -4.41 -15.46
C LEU A 243 -17.97 -3.22 -14.95
N PHE A 244 -17.41 -1.99 -14.94
CA PHE A 244 -18.16 -0.80 -14.57
C PHE A 244 -19.27 -0.46 -15.55
N SER A 245 -19.08 -0.71 -16.85
CA SER A 245 -20.11 -0.53 -17.87
C SER A 245 -21.28 -1.50 -17.68
N LEU A 246 -20.99 -2.78 -17.43
CA LEU A 246 -22.01 -3.81 -17.18
C LEU A 246 -22.79 -3.54 -15.88
N ASN A 247 -22.14 -2.98 -14.86
CA ASN A 247 -22.78 -2.58 -13.61
C ASN A 247 -23.52 -1.23 -13.70
N GLY A 248 -23.43 -0.51 -14.83
CA GLY A 248 -24.10 0.76 -15.05
C GLY A 248 -23.53 1.95 -14.27
N ASN A 249 -22.28 1.84 -13.76
CA ASN A 249 -21.64 2.89 -12.94
C ASN A 249 -20.28 3.36 -13.48
N LEU A 250 -20.05 3.23 -14.79
CA LEU A 250 -18.84 3.71 -15.45
C LEU A 250 -18.64 5.22 -15.27
N SER A 251 -19.73 6.00 -15.33
CA SER A 251 -19.68 7.45 -15.14
C SER A 251 -19.14 7.82 -13.75
N ASP A 252 -19.59 7.13 -12.70
CA ASP A 252 -19.13 7.36 -11.32
C ASP A 252 -17.66 7.00 -11.15
N PHE A 253 -17.24 5.86 -11.73
CA PHE A 253 -15.83 5.49 -11.76
C PHE A 253 -14.97 6.59 -12.40
N LEU A 254 -15.34 7.09 -13.58
CA LEU A 254 -14.56 8.10 -14.28
C LEU A 254 -14.57 9.45 -13.51
N LYS A 255 -15.73 9.87 -12.99
CA LYS A 255 -15.86 11.11 -12.22
C LYS A 255 -15.05 11.07 -10.92
N VAL A 256 -15.11 9.96 -10.20
CA VAL A 256 -14.45 9.84 -8.89
C VAL A 256 -12.96 9.56 -9.08
N TYR A 257 -12.60 8.47 -9.78
CA TYR A 257 -11.20 8.06 -9.84
C TYR A 257 -10.32 9.05 -10.61
N PHE A 258 -10.82 9.66 -11.68
CA PHE A 258 -10.08 10.66 -12.46
C PHE A 258 -10.52 12.08 -12.14
N GLY A 259 -11.81 12.38 -12.27
CA GLY A 259 -12.32 13.75 -12.14
C GLY A 259 -12.02 14.34 -10.76
N TYR A 260 -12.41 13.67 -9.69
CA TYR A 260 -12.15 14.14 -8.32
C TYR A 260 -10.65 14.28 -8.03
N ASN A 261 -9.87 13.26 -8.33
CA ASN A 261 -8.43 13.26 -8.05
C ASN A 261 -7.65 14.30 -8.85
N LEU A 262 -8.07 14.63 -10.07
CA LEU A 262 -7.40 15.64 -10.91
C LEU A 262 -7.80 17.07 -10.55
N ASN A 263 -9.04 17.28 -10.11
CA ASN A 263 -9.61 18.61 -9.90
C ASN A 263 -9.60 19.08 -8.44
N GLN A 264 -9.79 18.16 -7.48
CA GLN A 264 -9.92 18.52 -6.06
C GLN A 264 -8.58 18.47 -5.30
N TYR A 265 -7.63 17.67 -5.78
CA TYR A 265 -6.30 17.55 -5.16
C TYR A 265 -5.23 18.54 -5.66
N PRO A 266 -5.36 19.26 -6.79
CA PRO A 266 -4.28 20.13 -7.24
C PRO A 266 -4.10 21.33 -6.31
N ALA A 267 -2.89 21.50 -5.82
CA ALA A 267 -2.53 22.70 -5.07
C ALA A 267 -2.62 23.94 -5.97
N SER A 268 -3.13 25.02 -5.42
CA SER A 268 -3.20 26.36 -6.04
C SER A 268 -1.82 27.00 -6.28
N ALA A 269 -0.72 26.35 -5.86
CA ALA A 269 0.62 26.90 -5.96
C ALA A 269 1.24 26.76 -7.37
N GLY A 270 1.97 27.78 -7.80
CA GLY A 270 2.75 27.75 -9.05
C GLY A 270 3.88 26.69 -9.04
N ILE A 271 4.33 26.29 -10.23
CA ILE A 271 5.34 25.22 -10.41
C ILE A 271 6.62 25.45 -9.57
N PRO A 272 7.25 26.65 -9.52
CA PRO A 272 8.44 26.85 -8.70
C PRO A 272 8.20 26.56 -7.21
N THR A 273 7.07 27.00 -6.68
CA THR A 273 6.68 26.74 -5.29
C THR A 273 6.47 25.25 -5.02
N ARG A 274 5.87 24.51 -5.97
CA ARG A 274 5.69 23.05 -5.86
C ARG A 274 7.05 22.34 -5.82
N ILE A 275 7.99 22.69 -6.70
CA ILE A 275 9.34 22.11 -6.71
C ILE A 275 10.07 22.38 -5.39
N TYR A 276 9.99 23.61 -4.88
CA TYR A 276 10.58 23.97 -3.59
C TYR A 276 9.98 23.14 -2.44
N ARG A 277 8.66 22.99 -2.39
CA ARG A 277 7.99 22.18 -1.38
C ARG A 277 8.34 20.70 -1.50
N MET A 278 8.47 20.17 -2.72
CA MET A 278 8.95 18.79 -2.97
C MET A 278 10.36 18.57 -2.40
N ALA A 279 11.27 19.52 -2.61
CA ALA A 279 12.61 19.43 -2.04
C ALA A 279 12.59 19.44 -0.51
N ARG A 280 11.75 20.29 0.10
CA ARG A 280 11.55 20.33 1.57
C ARG A 280 10.85 19.06 2.10
N ALA A 281 10.02 18.44 1.32
CA ALA A 281 9.28 17.22 1.72
C ALA A 281 10.22 16.07 2.08
N TYR A 282 11.43 16.03 1.51
CA TYR A 282 12.45 15.05 1.89
C TYR A 282 12.75 15.08 3.40
N PHE A 283 12.88 16.26 3.99
CA PHE A 283 13.12 16.42 5.44
C PHE A 283 11.89 16.03 6.26
N PHE A 284 10.68 16.33 5.78
CA PHE A 284 9.44 15.86 6.37
C PHE A 284 9.40 14.32 6.41
N TYR A 285 9.74 13.67 5.29
CA TYR A 285 9.78 12.21 5.23
C TYR A 285 10.88 11.62 6.09
N LEU A 286 12.06 12.24 6.15
CA LEU A 286 13.15 11.82 7.02
C LEU A 286 12.73 11.87 8.50
N LYS A 287 12.03 12.92 8.91
CA LYS A 287 11.52 13.06 10.29
C LYS A 287 10.51 11.96 10.63
N ASN A 288 9.61 11.64 9.70
CA ASN A 288 8.52 10.69 9.94
C ASN A 288 8.89 9.22 9.66
N ASN A 289 9.89 8.96 8.82
CA ASN A 289 10.33 7.61 8.41
C ASN A 289 11.86 7.50 8.41
N PRO A 290 12.56 7.75 9.52
CA PRO A 290 14.02 7.90 9.51
C PRO A 290 14.75 6.64 9.02
N VAL A 291 14.35 5.45 9.48
CA VAL A 291 14.98 4.18 9.09
C VAL A 291 14.79 3.91 7.60
N LEU A 292 13.55 4.04 7.11
CA LEU A 292 13.22 3.85 5.70
C LEU A 292 14.01 4.80 4.81
N ILE A 293 13.99 6.10 5.11
CA ILE A 293 14.65 7.13 4.29
C ILE A 293 16.17 6.94 4.27
N LEU A 294 16.79 6.69 5.42
CA LEU A 294 18.23 6.45 5.48
C LEU A 294 18.63 5.21 4.67
N PHE A 295 17.95 4.08 4.87
CA PHE A 295 18.26 2.84 4.16
C PHE A 295 18.04 2.99 2.65
N SER A 296 16.95 3.62 2.25
CA SER A 296 16.62 3.81 0.84
C SER A 296 17.58 4.80 0.16
N THR A 297 17.94 5.89 0.83
CA THR A 297 18.87 6.89 0.29
C THR A 297 20.27 6.31 0.15
N ILE A 298 20.80 5.68 1.19
CA ILE A 298 22.11 5.03 1.13
C ILE A 298 22.07 3.91 0.08
N GLY A 299 20.99 3.11 0.04
CA GLY A 299 20.79 2.08 -0.96
C GLY A 299 20.74 2.60 -2.38
N PHE A 300 20.06 3.73 -2.63
CA PHE A 300 20.03 4.37 -3.93
C PHE A 300 21.43 4.76 -4.43
N PHE A 301 22.21 5.45 -3.61
CA PHE A 301 23.59 5.79 -3.97
C PHE A 301 24.50 4.55 -4.08
N ALA A 302 24.26 3.53 -3.24
CA ALA A 302 24.94 2.24 -3.33
C ALA A 302 24.66 1.57 -4.69
N GLY A 303 23.42 1.56 -5.15
CA GLY A 303 23.03 1.04 -6.46
C GLY A 303 23.68 1.83 -7.62
N ILE A 304 23.71 3.14 -7.53
CA ILE A 304 24.42 3.99 -8.52
C ILE A 304 25.92 3.63 -8.57
N HIS A 305 26.54 3.43 -7.41
CA HIS A 305 27.94 3.04 -7.31
C HIS A 305 28.18 1.61 -7.84
N GLU A 306 27.35 0.65 -7.46
CA GLU A 306 27.42 -0.75 -7.93
C GLU A 306 27.38 -0.82 -9.47
N PHE A 307 26.53 0.01 -10.06
CA PHE A 307 26.35 0.06 -11.52
C PHE A 307 27.15 1.18 -12.21
N HIS A 308 28.24 1.70 -11.63
CA HIS A 308 29.03 2.77 -12.24
C HIS A 308 29.59 2.38 -13.63
N ARG A 309 29.90 1.09 -13.84
CA ARG A 309 30.35 0.53 -15.13
C ARG A 309 29.22 -0.03 -16.00
N LYS A 310 27.98 -0.01 -15.55
CA LYS A 310 26.79 -0.50 -16.26
C LYS A 310 25.77 0.65 -16.39
N PRO A 311 26.02 1.61 -17.33
CA PRO A 311 25.27 2.87 -17.40
C PRO A 311 23.77 2.67 -17.61
N ALA A 312 23.33 1.60 -18.29
CA ALA A 312 21.91 1.30 -18.47
C ALA A 312 21.23 0.98 -17.13
N ALA A 313 21.85 0.14 -16.29
CA ALA A 313 21.32 -0.20 -14.95
C ALA A 313 21.34 1.02 -14.01
N ARG A 314 22.41 1.82 -14.04
CA ARG A 314 22.48 3.08 -13.28
C ARG A 314 21.40 4.06 -13.68
N ASN A 315 21.23 4.30 -14.99
CA ASN A 315 20.22 5.23 -15.50
C ASN A 315 18.79 4.74 -15.22
N LEU A 316 18.55 3.42 -15.21
CA LEU A 316 17.28 2.84 -14.78
C LEU A 316 16.92 3.31 -13.36
N LEU A 317 17.83 3.17 -12.38
CA LEU A 317 17.57 3.59 -11.00
C LEU A 317 17.30 5.09 -10.90
N ILE A 318 18.11 5.91 -11.59
CA ILE A 318 17.96 7.37 -11.59
C ILE A 318 16.61 7.79 -12.18
N LEU A 319 16.24 7.24 -13.34
CA LEU A 319 14.99 7.61 -14.02
C LEU A 319 13.76 7.16 -13.22
N ILE A 320 13.79 5.95 -12.65
CA ILE A 320 12.70 5.49 -11.77
C ILE A 320 12.55 6.44 -10.58
N PHE A 321 13.64 6.78 -9.88
CA PHE A 321 13.57 7.66 -8.72
C PHE A 321 13.04 9.05 -9.08
N LEU A 322 13.60 9.67 -10.12
CA LEU A 322 13.21 11.02 -10.52
C LEU A 322 11.75 11.10 -10.98
N CYS A 323 11.31 10.20 -11.86
CA CYS A 323 9.94 10.20 -12.36
C CYS A 323 8.95 9.86 -11.27
N TRP A 324 9.25 8.84 -10.44
CA TRP A 324 8.38 8.48 -9.34
C TRP A 324 8.24 9.62 -8.33
N TYR A 325 9.34 10.21 -7.88
CA TYR A 325 9.32 11.29 -6.89
C TYR A 325 8.57 12.51 -7.45
N PHE A 326 8.85 12.89 -8.70
CA PHE A 326 8.19 14.00 -9.34
C PHE A 326 6.68 13.79 -9.49
N ILE A 327 6.24 12.66 -10.06
CA ILE A 327 4.82 12.38 -10.32
C ILE A 327 4.05 12.19 -9.01
N SER A 328 4.64 11.53 -8.01
CA SER A 328 3.99 11.30 -6.73
C SER A 328 3.76 12.61 -5.95
N PHE A 329 4.61 13.61 -6.09
CA PHE A 329 4.59 14.78 -5.21
C PHE A 329 4.36 16.13 -5.91
N ILE A 330 4.28 16.19 -7.24
CA ILE A 330 4.00 17.44 -7.98
C ILE A 330 2.59 18.01 -7.65
N GLY A 331 1.65 17.16 -7.23
CA GLY A 331 0.36 17.57 -6.70
C GLY A 331 0.42 18.32 -5.37
N ASN A 332 1.60 18.41 -4.74
CA ASN A 332 1.88 19.12 -3.49
C ASN A 332 1.13 18.56 -2.26
N ILE A 333 0.86 17.25 -2.27
CA ILE A 333 0.30 16.50 -1.15
C ILE A 333 1.41 15.64 -0.56
N PHE A 334 1.70 15.86 0.74
CA PHE A 334 2.80 15.20 1.44
C PHE A 334 2.24 14.47 2.65
N ILE A 335 1.87 13.20 2.46
CA ILE A 335 1.43 12.30 3.55
C ILE A 335 2.59 11.37 3.90
N ALA A 336 2.83 11.17 5.18
CA ALA A 336 4.05 10.54 5.69
C ALA A 336 4.31 9.12 5.12
N TYR A 337 3.29 8.35 4.77
CA TYR A 337 3.44 7.00 4.22
C TYR A 337 3.59 6.95 2.69
N TYR A 338 3.37 8.06 1.96
CA TYR A 338 3.52 8.08 0.49
C TYR A 338 4.95 7.82 0.01
N ILE A 339 5.94 7.96 0.89
CA ILE A 339 7.34 7.71 0.59
C ILE A 339 7.74 6.24 0.59
N LEU A 340 6.86 5.34 1.04
CA LEU A 340 7.16 3.92 1.23
C LEU A 340 7.78 3.23 -0.01
N PRO A 341 7.38 3.50 -1.26
CA PRO A 341 7.99 2.90 -2.45
C PRO A 341 9.50 3.15 -2.61
N MET A 342 10.05 4.16 -1.94
CA MET A 342 11.49 4.40 -1.94
C MET A 342 12.30 3.23 -1.39
N ILE A 343 11.67 2.35 -0.59
CA ILE A 343 12.29 1.16 0.01
C ILE A 343 12.84 0.19 -1.05
N CYS A 344 12.32 0.21 -2.28
CA CYS A 344 12.85 -0.61 -3.38
C CYS A 344 14.36 -0.38 -3.63
N PHE A 345 14.88 0.79 -3.28
CA PHE A 345 16.30 1.08 -3.43
C PHE A 345 17.18 0.57 -2.28
N SER A 346 16.60 0.29 -1.11
CA SER A 346 17.35 -0.17 0.07
C SER A 346 18.08 -1.50 -0.15
N VAL A 347 17.60 -2.33 -1.08
CA VAL A 347 18.18 -3.64 -1.40
C VAL A 347 19.65 -3.54 -1.83
N PHE A 348 20.06 -2.45 -2.47
CA PHE A 348 21.44 -2.23 -2.93
C PHE A 348 22.41 -1.92 -1.79
N LEU A 349 21.94 -1.60 -0.60
CA LEU A 349 22.76 -1.46 0.60
C LEU A 349 23.30 -2.80 1.09
N VAL A 350 22.53 -3.89 0.90
CA VAL A 350 22.85 -5.22 1.44
C VAL A 350 24.18 -5.80 0.90
N PRO A 351 24.47 -5.75 -0.42
CA PRO A 351 25.77 -6.21 -0.94
C PRO A 351 26.95 -5.49 -0.33
N ILE A 352 26.85 -4.17 -0.10
CA ILE A 352 27.93 -3.37 0.49
C ILE A 352 28.20 -3.79 1.93
N ILE A 353 27.13 -3.93 2.72
CA ILE A 353 27.25 -4.38 4.12
C ILE A 353 27.79 -5.80 4.17
N SER A 354 27.31 -6.70 3.32
CA SER A 354 27.73 -8.11 3.26
C SER A 354 29.21 -8.28 2.91
N ARG A 355 29.79 -7.39 2.07
CA ARG A 355 31.23 -7.39 1.74
C ARG A 355 32.11 -6.87 2.86
N LYS A 356 31.57 -6.03 3.76
CA LYS A 356 32.35 -5.37 4.83
C LYS A 356 32.20 -6.03 6.20
N MET A 357 31.14 -6.79 6.41
CA MET A 357 30.78 -7.34 7.71
C MET A 357 30.61 -8.84 7.63
N ASN A 358 31.14 -9.56 8.63
CA ASN A 358 30.92 -11.00 8.69
C ASN A 358 29.44 -11.31 9.07
N ARG A 359 29.03 -12.55 8.78
CA ARG A 359 27.66 -13.03 9.00
C ARG A 359 27.18 -12.83 10.44
N LYS A 360 28.03 -13.08 11.44
CA LYS A 360 27.64 -12.97 12.87
C LYS A 360 27.31 -11.52 13.22
N VAL A 361 28.17 -10.57 12.81
CA VAL A 361 27.96 -9.13 13.04
C VAL A 361 26.68 -8.66 12.35
N MET A 362 26.41 -9.08 11.10
CA MET A 362 25.18 -8.74 10.41
C MET A 362 23.94 -9.28 11.13
N ILE A 363 23.96 -10.51 11.61
CA ILE A 363 22.86 -11.09 12.39
C ILE A 363 22.64 -10.31 13.67
N SER A 364 23.71 -10.03 14.45
CA SER A 364 23.61 -9.27 15.70
C SER A 364 23.08 -7.85 15.49
N LEU A 365 23.56 -7.18 14.44
CA LEU A 365 23.07 -5.85 14.07
C LEU A 365 21.59 -5.88 13.67
N SER A 366 21.20 -6.83 12.83
CA SER A 366 19.81 -6.96 12.39
C SER A 366 18.87 -7.28 13.54
N ALA A 367 19.27 -8.20 14.42
CA ALA A 367 18.51 -8.55 15.61
C ALA A 367 18.42 -7.36 16.59
N GLY A 368 19.53 -6.69 16.87
CA GLY A 368 19.57 -5.52 17.75
C GLY A 368 18.70 -4.38 17.25
N LEU A 369 18.77 -4.06 15.94
CA LEU A 369 17.93 -3.04 15.33
C LEU A 369 16.45 -3.44 15.35
N SER A 370 16.13 -4.71 15.11
CA SER A 370 14.76 -5.22 15.19
C SER A 370 14.17 -5.03 16.57
N VAL A 371 14.94 -5.34 17.62
CA VAL A 371 14.54 -5.15 19.02
C VAL A 371 14.34 -3.67 19.33
N LEU A 372 15.28 -2.81 18.95
CA LEU A 372 15.16 -1.36 19.15
C LEU A 372 13.92 -0.78 18.45
N CYS A 373 13.67 -1.20 17.22
CA CYS A 373 12.50 -0.77 16.46
C CYS A 373 11.19 -1.29 17.08
N ALA A 374 11.18 -2.50 17.61
CA ALA A 374 10.04 -3.04 18.34
C ALA A 374 9.72 -2.20 19.57
N PHE A 375 10.69 -1.88 20.41
CA PHE A 375 10.48 -1.02 21.58
C PHE A 375 10.04 0.41 21.21
N GLY A 376 10.44 0.90 20.05
CA GLY A 376 10.03 2.22 19.52
C GLY A 376 8.64 2.24 18.90
N SER A 377 8.04 1.08 18.63
CA SER A 377 6.74 1.00 17.97
C SER A 377 5.60 1.44 18.88
N SER A 378 4.79 2.41 18.40
CA SER A 378 3.54 2.80 19.07
C SER A 378 2.54 1.64 19.14
N ASN A 379 2.51 0.80 18.11
CA ASN A 379 1.55 -0.32 18.01
C ASN A 379 1.76 -1.33 19.14
N LEU A 380 3.00 -1.71 19.44
CA LEU A 380 3.27 -2.68 20.51
C LEU A 380 2.74 -2.23 21.89
N ARG A 381 2.64 -0.93 22.13
CA ARG A 381 2.09 -0.38 23.39
C ARG A 381 0.57 -0.57 23.50
N THR A 382 -0.09 -0.97 22.42
CA THR A 382 -1.55 -1.18 22.38
C THR A 382 -1.95 -2.66 22.42
N ILE A 383 -0.97 -3.58 22.46
CA ILE A 383 -1.26 -5.02 22.60
C ILE A 383 -1.95 -5.26 23.95
N GLY A 384 -3.06 -6.00 23.92
CA GLY A 384 -3.83 -6.34 25.11
C GLY A 384 -4.66 -5.18 25.70
N ARG A 385 -4.72 -4.02 25.02
CA ARG A 385 -5.70 -2.98 25.38
C ARG A 385 -7.05 -3.40 24.81
N HIS A 386 -8.04 -3.44 25.68
CA HIS A 386 -9.44 -3.76 25.37
C HIS A 386 -10.33 -2.57 25.71
N GLY A 387 -11.47 -2.50 25.03
CA GLY A 387 -12.41 -1.41 25.14
C GLY A 387 -12.07 -0.23 24.23
N SER A 388 -13.08 0.29 23.59
CA SER A 388 -12.92 1.41 22.68
C SER A 388 -14.25 2.13 22.52
N VAL A 389 -14.14 3.43 22.21
CA VAL A 389 -15.32 4.24 21.89
C VAL A 389 -16.20 3.60 20.82
N GLN A 390 -15.59 2.92 19.83
CA GLN A 390 -16.32 2.20 18.80
C GLN A 390 -17.16 1.09 19.38
N GLN A 391 -16.59 0.30 20.28
CA GLN A 391 -17.24 -0.83 20.94
C GLN A 391 -18.35 -0.35 21.87
N ASP A 392 -18.04 0.69 22.65
CA ASP A 392 -18.98 1.25 23.63
C ASP A 392 -20.20 1.90 22.93
N PHE A 393 -19.97 2.73 21.89
CA PHE A 393 -21.06 3.33 21.14
C PHE A 393 -21.87 2.31 20.33
N VAL A 394 -21.22 1.36 19.68
CA VAL A 394 -21.95 0.30 18.94
C VAL A 394 -22.74 -0.58 19.88
N SER A 395 -22.18 -0.95 21.05
CA SER A 395 -22.90 -1.72 22.07
C SER A 395 -24.10 -0.95 22.61
N LEU A 396 -23.96 0.36 22.83
CA LEU A 396 -25.05 1.22 23.25
C LEU A 396 -26.16 1.27 22.19
N ILE A 397 -25.83 1.52 20.92
CA ILE A 397 -26.77 1.51 19.81
C ILE A 397 -27.51 0.18 19.74
N GLN A 398 -26.79 -0.94 19.78
CA GLN A 398 -27.36 -2.28 19.66
C GLN A 398 -28.22 -2.65 20.87
N SER A 399 -27.96 -2.09 22.05
CA SER A 399 -28.79 -2.31 23.24
C SER A 399 -30.16 -1.63 23.16
N TYR A 400 -30.22 -0.47 22.49
CA TYR A 400 -31.48 0.28 22.29
C TYR A 400 -32.23 -0.17 21.05
N ASP A 401 -31.51 -0.39 19.94
CA ASP A 401 -32.12 -0.72 18.65
C ASP A 401 -31.17 -1.62 17.80
N PRO A 402 -31.27 -2.94 17.95
CA PRO A 402 -30.48 -3.86 17.16
C PRO A 402 -30.71 -3.68 15.66
N GLY A 403 -29.67 -3.30 14.91
CA GLY A 403 -29.72 -3.06 13.47
C GLY A 403 -30.11 -1.63 13.08
N ALA A 404 -30.15 -0.68 14.03
CA ALA A 404 -30.34 0.72 13.73
C ALA A 404 -29.23 1.28 12.84
N SER A 405 -29.63 2.14 11.88
CA SER A 405 -28.67 2.83 11.02
C SER A 405 -27.93 3.93 11.76
N TYR A 406 -26.63 4.01 11.56
CA TYR A 406 -25.80 5.10 12.06
C TYR A 406 -24.85 5.63 10.98
N LEU A 407 -24.36 6.84 11.15
CA LEU A 407 -23.50 7.52 10.21
C LEU A 407 -22.42 8.33 10.94
N MET A 408 -21.18 8.24 10.46
CA MET A 408 -20.13 9.19 10.81
C MET A 408 -20.38 10.50 10.05
N LEU A 409 -20.91 11.53 10.74
CA LEU A 409 -21.21 12.82 10.10
C LEU A 409 -19.97 13.73 10.06
N GLU A 410 -19.36 13.93 11.20
CA GLU A 410 -18.12 14.70 11.36
C GLU A 410 -17.02 13.79 11.91
N GLY A 411 -16.10 13.38 11.03
CA GLY A 411 -15.01 12.48 11.35
C GLY A 411 -14.82 11.35 10.35
N TYR A 412 -13.72 10.64 10.53
CA TYR A 412 -13.33 9.51 9.68
C TYR A 412 -13.87 8.19 10.25
N ASP A 413 -14.23 7.23 9.39
CA ASP A 413 -14.48 5.86 9.85
C ASP A 413 -13.19 5.27 10.44
N GLN A 414 -13.29 4.89 11.70
CA GLN A 414 -12.20 4.30 12.47
C GLN A 414 -12.59 2.93 12.99
N GLY A 415 -13.48 2.23 12.27
CA GLY A 415 -13.92 0.89 12.58
C GLY A 415 -15.33 0.80 13.18
N PHE A 416 -16.09 1.88 13.26
CA PHE A 416 -17.48 1.83 13.73
C PHE A 416 -18.32 0.88 12.88
N TYR A 417 -18.24 0.96 11.54
CA TYR A 417 -18.99 0.07 10.65
C TYR A 417 -18.51 -1.39 10.71
N LEU A 418 -17.23 -1.60 10.98
CA LEU A 418 -16.70 -2.96 11.17
C LEU A 418 -17.20 -3.55 12.50
N GLU A 419 -17.15 -2.78 13.58
CA GLU A 419 -17.57 -3.18 14.92
C GLU A 419 -19.07 -3.55 14.93
N GLY A 420 -19.93 -2.69 14.37
CA GLY A 420 -21.36 -2.96 14.27
C GLY A 420 -21.74 -4.01 13.23
N GLY A 421 -20.82 -4.34 12.32
CA GLY A 421 -21.12 -5.24 11.20
C GLY A 421 -21.98 -4.61 10.11
N GLU A 422 -22.22 -3.32 10.19
CA GLU A 422 -23.08 -2.58 9.30
C GLU A 422 -22.37 -2.21 7.99
N ILE A 423 -23.18 -1.98 6.94
CA ILE A 423 -22.73 -1.32 5.71
C ILE A 423 -23.46 0.01 5.63
N PRO A 424 -22.73 1.12 5.51
CA PRO A 424 -23.35 2.44 5.46
C PRO A 424 -24.40 2.55 4.38
N SER A 425 -25.50 3.22 4.68
CA SER A 425 -26.57 3.49 3.72
C SER A 425 -26.34 4.73 2.89
N CYS A 426 -25.50 5.66 3.38
CA CYS A 426 -25.15 6.91 2.71
C CYS A 426 -23.85 6.76 1.91
N ARG A 427 -23.81 7.36 0.72
CA ARG A 427 -22.64 7.37 -0.16
C ARG A 427 -21.40 7.96 0.52
N TYR A 428 -21.54 9.13 1.14
CA TYR A 428 -20.47 9.81 1.89
C TYR A 428 -20.55 9.44 3.37
N PHE A 429 -20.18 8.22 3.67
CA PHE A 429 -20.31 7.60 5.00
C PHE A 429 -19.18 7.95 5.98
N SER A 430 -18.15 8.63 5.50
CA SER A 430 -16.97 9.03 6.27
C SER A 430 -16.45 10.35 5.75
N ALA A 431 -15.86 11.17 6.61
CA ALA A 431 -15.12 12.35 6.19
C ALA A 431 -13.95 12.00 5.28
N ILE A 432 -13.55 12.92 4.43
CA ILE A 432 -12.38 12.82 3.55
C ILE A 432 -11.60 14.13 3.54
N ASN A 433 -10.29 14.07 3.23
CA ASN A 433 -9.39 15.25 3.31
C ASN A 433 -9.76 16.43 2.39
N SER A 434 -10.55 16.21 1.36
CA SER A 434 -10.90 17.24 0.36
C SER A 434 -12.41 17.23 0.09
N GLU A 435 -13.18 17.30 1.16
CA GLU A 435 -14.64 17.32 1.09
C GLU A 435 -15.14 18.59 0.42
N THR A 436 -16.06 18.43 -0.54
CA THR A 436 -16.73 19.56 -1.21
C THR A 436 -18.04 19.90 -0.51
N GLU A 437 -18.54 21.11 -0.75
CA GLU A 437 -19.83 21.52 -0.21
C GLU A 437 -20.98 20.65 -0.75
N GLU A 438 -20.90 20.23 -2.02
CA GLU A 438 -21.84 19.29 -2.62
C GLU A 438 -21.90 17.95 -1.87
N MET A 439 -20.74 17.41 -1.48
CA MET A 439 -20.66 16.16 -0.70
C MET A 439 -21.32 16.30 0.68
N LYS A 440 -21.15 17.45 1.33
CA LYS A 440 -21.79 17.73 2.62
C LYS A 440 -23.32 17.81 2.48
N GLN A 441 -23.79 18.53 1.47
CA GLN A 441 -25.23 18.65 1.21
C GLN A 441 -25.85 17.29 0.85
N GLU A 442 -25.19 16.47 0.02
CA GLU A 442 -25.67 15.12 -0.30
C GLU A 442 -25.70 14.23 0.95
N ARG A 443 -24.75 14.40 1.87
CA ARG A 443 -24.72 13.66 3.16
C ARG A 443 -25.89 14.09 4.04
N LEU A 444 -26.16 15.38 4.20
CA LEU A 444 -27.30 15.89 4.97
C LEU A 444 -28.64 15.41 4.38
N HIS A 445 -28.78 15.49 3.06
CA HIS A 445 -29.98 14.98 2.39
C HIS A 445 -30.17 13.47 2.62
N CYS A 446 -29.09 12.69 2.58
CA CYS A 446 -29.14 11.25 2.90
C CYS A 446 -29.60 10.97 4.34
N ILE A 447 -29.17 11.79 5.30
CA ILE A 447 -29.58 11.67 6.70
C ILE A 447 -31.10 11.85 6.81
N GLU A 448 -31.65 12.84 6.13
CA GLU A 448 -33.11 13.11 6.11
C GLU A 448 -33.86 12.00 5.37
N GLU A 449 -33.45 11.67 4.13
CA GLU A 449 -34.12 10.68 3.28
C GLU A 449 -34.12 9.28 3.90
N LYS A 450 -32.98 8.86 4.43
CA LYS A 450 -32.79 7.52 5.03
C LYS A 450 -33.25 7.46 6.49
N GLN A 451 -33.65 8.58 7.07
CA GLN A 451 -34.03 8.69 8.48
C GLN A 451 -32.99 8.06 9.41
N ILE A 452 -31.72 8.43 9.21
CA ILE A 452 -30.60 7.89 9.99
C ILE A 452 -30.88 8.13 11.47
N ARG A 453 -30.86 7.06 12.28
CA ARG A 453 -31.23 7.14 13.69
C ARG A 453 -30.10 7.66 14.57
N TYR A 454 -28.86 7.24 14.33
CA TYR A 454 -27.72 7.66 15.14
C TYR A 454 -26.67 8.35 14.31
N LEU A 455 -26.15 9.46 14.84
CA LEU A 455 -25.02 10.18 14.25
C LEU A 455 -23.83 10.13 15.20
N ILE A 456 -22.64 9.97 14.64
CA ILE A 456 -21.37 9.97 15.37
C ILE A 456 -20.51 11.12 14.85
N SER A 457 -20.00 11.96 15.75
CA SER A 457 -19.02 13.01 15.43
C SER A 457 -17.71 12.80 16.19
N MET A 458 -16.62 13.36 15.66
CA MET A 458 -15.32 13.42 16.31
C MET A 458 -14.85 14.87 16.38
N ASP A 459 -14.57 15.37 17.60
CA ASP A 459 -14.13 16.73 17.95
C ASP A 459 -15.14 17.85 17.66
N HIS A 460 -16.16 17.61 16.84
CA HIS A 460 -17.18 18.60 16.49
C HIS A 460 -18.49 18.30 17.20
N GLU A 461 -19.10 19.34 17.73
CA GLU A 461 -20.46 19.28 18.23
C GLU A 461 -21.42 19.52 17.05
N LEU A 462 -22.46 18.69 16.95
CA LEU A 462 -23.43 18.79 15.88
C LEU A 462 -24.54 19.76 16.31
N ASP A 463 -24.78 20.79 15.51
CA ASP A 463 -25.92 21.71 15.65
C ASP A 463 -27.08 21.20 14.78
N LEU A 464 -27.72 20.13 15.22
CA LEU A 464 -28.87 19.51 14.56
C LEU A 464 -30.04 19.41 15.54
N PRO A 465 -31.06 20.29 15.42
CA PRO A 465 -32.17 20.34 16.38
C PRO A 465 -32.96 19.04 16.51
N GLU A 466 -32.88 18.17 15.52
CA GLU A 466 -33.60 16.90 15.45
C GLU A 466 -32.87 15.76 16.19
N TYR A 467 -31.68 16.02 16.72
CA TYR A 467 -30.86 15.02 17.40
C TYR A 467 -30.48 15.45 18.80
N ASP A 468 -30.50 14.52 19.72
CA ASP A 468 -30.04 14.71 21.10
C ASP A 468 -28.71 13.99 21.33
N LEU A 469 -27.78 14.63 22.03
CA LEU A 469 -26.53 14.02 22.47
C LEU A 469 -26.87 12.97 23.57
N ILE A 470 -26.56 11.71 23.32
CA ILE A 470 -26.85 10.62 24.26
C ILE A 470 -25.59 10.02 24.90
N ALA A 471 -24.42 10.15 24.27
CA ALA A 471 -23.16 9.73 24.87
C ALA A 471 -21.98 10.57 24.36
N GLN A 472 -20.97 10.74 25.22
CA GLN A 472 -19.71 11.39 24.88
C GLN A 472 -18.57 10.65 25.55
N GLU A 473 -17.52 10.34 24.78
CA GLU A 473 -16.34 9.63 25.26
C GLU A 473 -15.08 10.19 24.62
N THR A 474 -13.94 9.92 25.29
CA THR A 474 -12.62 10.26 24.74
C THR A 474 -11.89 9.01 24.31
N GLY A 475 -11.23 9.09 23.15
CA GLY A 475 -10.43 8.00 22.58
C GLY A 475 -9.19 8.53 21.89
N GLU A 476 -8.23 7.65 21.61
CA GLU A 476 -7.00 8.01 20.93
C GLU A 476 -7.14 7.79 19.41
N TYR A 477 -6.81 8.82 18.62
CA TYR A 477 -6.68 8.70 17.17
C TYR A 477 -5.46 9.48 16.67
N ASP A 478 -4.60 8.83 15.87
CA ASP A 478 -3.34 9.38 15.32
C ASP A 478 -2.42 9.97 16.39
N GLY A 479 -2.38 9.34 17.58
CA GLY A 479 -1.55 9.75 18.70
C GLY A 479 -2.04 11.00 19.42
N ALA A 480 -3.28 11.42 19.20
CA ALA A 480 -3.96 12.49 19.88
C ALA A 480 -5.24 12.01 20.55
N GLU A 481 -5.57 12.59 21.70
CA GLU A 481 -6.87 12.39 22.35
C GLU A 481 -7.94 13.12 21.56
N ARG A 482 -9.05 12.44 21.28
CA ARG A 482 -10.21 12.94 20.52
C ARG A 482 -11.48 12.74 21.30
N THR A 483 -12.40 13.66 21.16
CA THR A 483 -13.73 13.58 21.77
C THR A 483 -14.73 13.05 20.75
N TYR A 484 -15.35 11.92 21.04
CA TYR A 484 -16.42 11.33 20.24
C TYR A 484 -17.77 11.61 20.88
N ARG A 485 -18.76 11.87 20.05
CA ARG A 485 -20.14 12.13 20.48
C ARG A 485 -21.10 11.27 19.70
N LEU A 486 -22.05 10.67 20.40
CA LEU A 486 -23.13 9.88 19.82
C LEU A 486 -24.45 10.64 20.02
N TYR A 487 -25.17 10.81 18.94
CA TYR A 487 -26.45 11.51 18.91
C TYR A 487 -27.55 10.54 18.46
N GLU A 488 -28.73 10.66 19.04
CA GLU A 488 -29.94 9.92 18.66
C GLU A 488 -30.98 10.88 18.10
N ARG A 489 -31.64 10.47 17.02
CA ARG A 489 -32.75 11.23 16.43
C ARG A 489 -33.95 11.25 17.37
N LYS A 490 -34.51 12.43 17.62
CA LYS A 490 -35.73 12.61 18.39
C LYS A 490 -36.88 11.88 17.72
N ASN A 491 -37.64 11.09 18.47
CA ASN A 491 -38.86 10.52 17.95
C ASN A 491 -39.81 11.69 17.63
N LEU A 492 -40.15 11.86 16.37
CA LEU A 492 -41.25 12.74 16.00
C LEU A 492 -42.53 12.11 16.59
N GLN A 493 -43.06 12.72 17.64
CA GLN A 493 -44.36 12.37 18.19
C GLN A 493 -45.47 12.61 17.16
#